data_4cdf622bb27f3ba61d09ebf8f1c0b44b
#
_entry.id   4cdf622bb27f3ba61d09ebf8f1c0b44b
#
_cell.length_a   1.000
_cell.length_b   1.000
_cell.length_c   1.000
_cell.angle_alpha   90.00
_cell.angle_beta   90.00
_cell.angle_gamma   90.00
#
_symmetry.space_group_name_H-M   'P 1'
#
loop_
_entity.id
_entity.type
_entity.pdbx_description
1 polymer ?
#
loop_
_entity_poly.entity_id
_entity_poly.type
_entity_poly.pdbx_seq_one_letter_code
_entity_poly.pdbx_strand_id
1 'polypeptide(L)'
;MLTMPLTAVVITLAMIGSAMAQERIRISSDWGAVIAELVDNAATKSLVQMLPLTVEMRDHLRQEKTGSLPSPLPAGQRTLEFLTGTLGLWSSDHFVIYYVNGRVPQPGIMILGRISGDVSIFDRPGPVTVRVELIK
;
A
#
# COMPACT_ATOMS: atom_id res chain seq x y z
N MET A 1 -0.36 10.37 68.76
CA MET A 1 -0.90 10.79 67.46
C MET A 1 -0.18 10.01 66.37
N LEU A 2 -0.85 9.05 65.80
CA LEU A 2 -0.33 8.31 64.64
C LEU A 2 -0.73 9.07 63.38
N THR A 3 0.23 9.66 62.71
CA THR A 3 0.02 10.19 61.38
C THR A 3 0.24 9.07 60.37
N MET A 4 -0.82 8.64 59.72
CA MET A 4 -0.71 7.71 58.62
C MET A 4 -0.25 8.45 57.37
N PRO A 5 0.82 7.98 56.69
CA PRO A 5 1.17 8.56 55.41
C PRO A 5 0.14 8.17 54.39
N LEU A 6 -0.45 9.15 53.73
CA LEU A 6 -1.32 8.92 52.57
C LEU A 6 -0.42 8.47 51.44
N THR A 7 -0.40 7.16 51.17
CA THR A 7 0.30 6.66 50.00
C THR A 7 -0.61 6.93 48.82
N ALA A 8 -0.30 7.97 48.06
CA ALA A 8 -0.96 8.23 46.79
C ALA A 8 -0.56 7.14 45.81
N VAL A 9 -1.44 6.24 45.51
CA VAL A 9 -1.24 5.27 44.44
C VAL A 9 -1.49 6.03 43.13
N VAL A 10 -0.42 6.39 42.46
CA VAL A 10 -0.50 6.93 41.12
C VAL A 10 -0.75 5.76 40.20
N ILE A 11 -2.00 5.57 39.81
CA ILE A 11 -2.34 4.60 38.74
C ILE A 11 -1.96 5.29 37.43
N THR A 12 -0.78 4.98 36.92
CA THR A 12 -0.41 5.39 35.57
C THR A 12 -1.21 4.53 34.62
N LEU A 13 -2.29 5.08 34.08
CA LEU A 13 -3.01 4.43 33.00
C LEU A 13 -2.12 4.50 31.77
N ALA A 14 -1.39 3.43 31.48
CA ALA A 14 -0.70 3.31 30.22
C ALA A 14 -1.80 3.18 29.13
N MET A 15 -2.04 4.26 28.42
CA MET A 15 -2.78 4.18 27.17
C MET A 15 -1.96 3.34 26.20
N ILE A 16 -2.22 2.02 26.18
CA ILE A 16 -1.78 1.17 25.10
C ILE A 16 -2.67 1.55 23.92
N GLY A 17 -2.23 2.57 23.14
CA GLY A 17 -2.77 2.79 21.82
C GLY A 17 -2.53 1.51 21.05
N SER A 18 -3.58 0.72 20.78
CA SER A 18 -3.48 -0.34 19.79
C SER A 18 -3.18 0.34 18.47
N ALA A 19 -1.88 0.36 18.10
CA ALA A 19 -1.50 0.63 16.74
C ALA A 19 -2.22 -0.42 15.89
N MET A 20 -3.28 0.00 15.17
CA MET A 20 -3.89 -0.85 14.18
C MET A 20 -2.80 -1.26 13.21
N ALA A 21 -2.47 -2.56 13.18
CA ALA A 21 -1.54 -3.08 12.19
C ALA A 21 -2.07 -2.69 10.81
N GLN A 22 -1.20 -2.11 9.99
CA GLN A 22 -1.54 -1.78 8.62
C GLN A 22 -1.92 -3.06 7.89
N GLU A 23 -2.94 -2.96 7.04
CA GLU A 23 -3.30 -4.04 6.15
C GLU A 23 -2.13 -4.35 5.22
N ARG A 24 -1.87 -5.63 5.02
CA ARG A 24 -0.84 -6.11 4.12
C ARG A 24 -1.44 -6.96 3.03
N ILE A 25 -0.89 -6.83 1.84
CA ILE A 25 -1.28 -7.61 0.68
C ILE A 25 -0.06 -8.35 0.11
N ARG A 26 -0.33 -9.51 -0.49
CA ARG A 26 0.63 -10.23 -1.31
C ARG A 26 0.31 -10.00 -2.76
N ILE A 27 1.32 -9.65 -3.53
CA ILE A 27 1.25 -9.51 -4.98
C ILE A 27 2.14 -10.61 -5.56
N SER A 28 1.55 -11.59 -6.22
CA SER A 28 2.27 -12.73 -6.77
C SER A 28 2.11 -12.82 -8.28
N SER A 29 3.15 -13.32 -8.94
CA SER A 29 3.22 -13.50 -10.38
C SER A 29 4.15 -14.66 -10.72
N ASP A 30 4.26 -14.99 -12.00
CA ASP A 30 5.25 -15.96 -12.48
C ASP A 30 6.69 -15.50 -12.23
N TRP A 31 6.90 -14.21 -11.98
CA TRP A 31 8.23 -13.64 -11.72
C TRP A 31 8.61 -13.63 -10.24
N GLY A 32 7.69 -14.00 -9.37
CA GLY A 32 7.88 -13.99 -7.93
C GLY A 32 6.76 -13.26 -7.21
N ALA A 33 6.92 -13.10 -5.91
CA ALA A 33 5.94 -12.46 -5.06
C ALA A 33 6.59 -11.39 -4.19
N VAL A 34 5.82 -10.34 -3.90
CA VAL A 34 6.19 -9.29 -2.96
C VAL A 34 5.03 -9.03 -2.00
N ILE A 35 5.35 -8.42 -0.87
CA ILE A 35 4.37 -7.99 0.12
C ILE A 35 4.36 -6.46 0.14
N ALA A 36 3.18 -5.87 0.23
CA ALA A 36 3.02 -4.44 0.40
C ALA A 36 2.23 -4.13 1.67
N GLU A 37 2.62 -3.07 2.35
CA GLU A 37 1.85 -2.47 3.43
C GLU A 37 1.00 -1.36 2.84
N LEU A 38 -0.30 -1.39 3.11
CA LEU A 38 -1.24 -0.39 2.62
C LEU A 38 -1.30 0.79 3.58
N VAL A 39 -1.38 2.00 3.03
CA VAL A 39 -1.73 3.18 3.83
C VAL A 39 -3.20 3.08 4.23
N ASP A 40 -3.59 3.78 5.28
CA ASP A 40 -4.98 3.80 5.77
C ASP A 40 -5.71 5.01 5.16
N ASN A 41 -6.51 4.75 4.13
CA ASN A 41 -7.38 5.74 3.51
C ASN A 41 -8.60 5.06 2.87
N ALA A 42 -9.53 5.87 2.35
CA ALA A 42 -10.76 5.34 1.73
C ALA A 42 -10.45 4.48 0.49
N ALA A 43 -9.43 4.83 -0.29
CA ALA A 43 -9.05 4.09 -1.49
C ALA A 43 -8.56 2.67 -1.13
N THR A 44 -7.69 2.54 -0.14
CA THR A 44 -7.18 1.23 0.29
C THR A 44 -8.26 0.37 0.92
N LYS A 45 -9.20 0.95 1.66
CA LYS A 45 -10.36 0.23 2.20
C LYS A 45 -11.21 -0.37 1.08
N SER A 46 -11.46 0.39 0.02
CA SER A 46 -12.17 -0.12 -1.16
C SER A 46 -11.38 -1.19 -1.89
N LEU A 47 -10.07 -1.02 -2.03
CA LEU A 47 -9.20 -2.02 -2.65
C LEU A 47 -9.28 -3.36 -1.90
N VAL A 48 -9.16 -3.33 -0.59
CA VAL A 48 -9.23 -4.54 0.25
C VAL A 48 -10.54 -5.30 0.05
N GLN A 49 -11.65 -4.60 -0.13
CA GLN A 49 -12.96 -5.22 -0.38
C GLN A 49 -13.05 -5.95 -1.73
N MET A 50 -12.18 -5.60 -2.69
CA MET A 50 -12.12 -6.28 -3.99
C MET A 50 -11.27 -7.56 -3.96
N LEU A 51 -10.46 -7.75 -2.92
CA LEU A 51 -9.50 -8.86 -2.86
C LEU A 51 -10.17 -10.19 -2.51
N PRO A 52 -9.69 -11.33 -3.05
CA PRO A 52 -8.57 -11.45 -3.98
C PRO A 52 -8.95 -11.04 -5.39
N LEU A 53 -8.01 -10.55 -6.15
CA LEU A 53 -8.23 -10.23 -7.55
C LEU A 53 -6.98 -10.50 -8.40
N THR A 54 -7.21 -10.64 -9.69
CA THR A 54 -6.16 -10.80 -10.68
C THR A 54 -6.11 -9.55 -11.53
N VAL A 55 -4.93 -8.99 -11.71
CA VAL A 55 -4.71 -7.78 -12.52
C VAL A 55 -3.75 -8.11 -13.65
N GLU A 56 -4.19 -7.86 -14.86
CA GLU A 56 -3.31 -7.90 -16.03
C GLU A 56 -2.59 -6.58 -16.14
N MET A 57 -1.26 -6.62 -16.05
CA MET A 57 -0.43 -5.44 -16.03
C MET A 57 0.48 -5.39 -17.26
N ARG A 58 0.78 -4.18 -17.70
CA ARG A 58 1.73 -3.92 -18.77
C ARG A 58 2.86 -3.04 -18.25
N ASP A 59 3.99 -3.08 -18.95
CA ASP A 59 5.09 -2.17 -18.67
C ASP A 59 4.77 -0.78 -19.19
N HIS A 60 5.13 0.25 -18.44
CA HIS A 60 4.97 1.64 -18.85
C HIS A 60 6.25 2.40 -18.60
N LEU A 61 6.82 2.96 -19.69
CA LEU A 61 8.02 3.79 -19.68
C LEU A 61 9.26 3.17 -19.02
N ARG A 62 9.31 1.85 -18.88
CA ARG A 62 10.37 1.14 -18.16
C ARG A 62 10.57 1.69 -16.73
N GLN A 63 9.48 2.03 -16.07
CA GLN A 63 9.46 2.53 -14.70
C GLN A 63 8.41 1.86 -13.81
N GLU A 64 7.36 1.28 -14.41
CA GLU A 64 6.22 0.77 -13.67
C GLU A 64 5.49 -0.36 -14.40
N LYS A 65 4.80 -1.20 -13.62
CA LYS A 65 3.73 -2.06 -14.11
C LYS A 65 2.40 -1.40 -13.76
N THR A 66 1.51 -1.35 -14.73
CA THR A 66 0.19 -0.74 -14.56
C THR A 66 -0.91 -1.62 -15.13
N GLY A 67 -2.03 -1.69 -14.43
CA GLY A 67 -3.20 -2.46 -14.86
C GLY A 67 -4.49 -1.94 -14.25
N SER A 68 -5.59 -2.22 -14.92
CA SER A 68 -6.90 -1.73 -14.49
C SER A 68 -7.50 -2.57 -13.38
N LEU A 69 -8.04 -1.90 -12.37
CA LEU A 69 -8.90 -2.49 -11.36
C LEU A 69 -10.32 -2.69 -11.92
N PRO A 70 -11.10 -3.63 -11.36
CA PRO A 70 -12.48 -3.85 -11.82
C PRO A 70 -13.43 -2.69 -11.50
N SER A 71 -13.10 -1.85 -10.53
CA SER A 71 -13.90 -0.66 -10.13
C SER A 71 -12.99 0.47 -9.73
N PRO A 72 -13.41 1.72 -9.93
CA PRO A 72 -12.64 2.87 -9.47
C PRO A 72 -12.58 2.94 -7.94
N LEU A 73 -11.48 3.50 -7.44
CA LEU A 73 -11.30 3.76 -6.01
C LEU A 73 -11.68 5.22 -5.70
N PRO A 74 -12.11 5.49 -4.45
CA PRO A 74 -12.41 6.86 -4.03
C PRO A 74 -11.21 7.79 -4.21
N ALA A 75 -11.48 9.03 -4.58
CA ALA A 75 -10.45 10.06 -4.71
C ALA A 75 -9.80 10.39 -3.37
N GLY A 76 -8.56 10.84 -3.42
CA GLY A 76 -7.79 11.24 -2.25
C GLY A 76 -6.62 12.14 -2.63
N GLN A 77 -5.73 12.34 -1.68
CA GLN A 77 -4.56 13.17 -1.87
C GLN A 77 -3.60 12.57 -2.90
N ARG A 78 -3.05 13.42 -3.76
CA ARG A 78 -2.14 13.01 -4.83
C ARG A 78 -0.76 13.62 -4.66
N THR A 79 0.23 12.92 -5.18
CA THR A 79 1.62 13.35 -5.21
C THR A 79 2.19 13.23 -6.63
N LEU A 80 3.22 14.00 -6.92
CA LEU A 80 3.90 13.94 -8.23
C LEU A 80 5.14 13.06 -8.21
N GLU A 81 5.54 12.54 -7.05
CA GLU A 81 6.75 11.74 -6.90
C GLU A 81 6.43 10.32 -6.48
N PHE A 82 7.21 9.37 -6.99
CA PHE A 82 7.18 7.99 -6.57
C PHE A 82 8.60 7.49 -6.31
N LEU A 83 8.70 6.53 -5.42
CA LEU A 83 9.94 5.83 -5.09
C LEU A 83 9.86 4.39 -5.57
N THR A 84 11.01 3.76 -5.73
CA THR A 84 11.09 2.32 -5.91
C THR A 84 10.31 1.60 -4.81
N GLY A 85 9.35 0.77 -5.19
CA GLY A 85 8.47 0.07 -4.26
C GLY A 85 7.17 0.81 -3.92
N THR A 86 6.94 1.99 -4.48
CA THR A 86 5.64 2.65 -4.33
C THR A 86 4.55 1.84 -5.02
N LEU A 87 3.48 1.58 -4.29
CA LEU A 87 2.22 1.09 -4.82
C LEU A 87 1.29 2.28 -4.98
N GLY A 88 0.87 2.55 -6.21
CA GLY A 88 0.14 3.77 -6.54
C GLY A 88 -1.15 3.52 -7.29
N LEU A 89 -1.92 4.59 -7.40
CA LEU A 89 -3.11 4.64 -8.23
C LEU A 89 -3.01 5.83 -9.18
N TRP A 90 -2.97 5.53 -10.45
CA TRP A 90 -3.06 6.52 -11.52
C TRP A 90 -4.53 6.61 -11.97
N SER A 91 -5.03 7.82 -12.24
CA SER A 91 -6.46 7.98 -12.51
C SER A 91 -7.28 7.48 -11.33
N SER A 92 -8.44 6.87 -11.55
CA SER A 92 -9.29 6.30 -10.48
C SER A 92 -9.19 4.79 -10.36
N ASP A 93 -8.59 4.10 -11.34
CA ASP A 93 -8.66 2.65 -11.45
C ASP A 93 -7.39 1.96 -11.97
N HIS A 94 -6.30 2.70 -12.19
CA HIS A 94 -5.04 2.11 -12.62
C HIS A 94 -4.15 1.81 -11.41
N PHE A 95 -4.00 0.52 -11.14
CA PHE A 95 -3.13 -0.02 -10.10
C PHE A 95 -1.70 -0.07 -10.64
N VAL A 96 -0.74 0.50 -9.89
CA VAL A 96 0.62 0.73 -10.38
C VAL A 96 1.65 0.25 -9.38
N ILE A 97 2.63 -0.51 -9.88
CA ILE A 97 3.82 -0.94 -9.13
C ILE A 97 5.03 -0.22 -9.72
N TYR A 98 5.64 0.67 -8.94
CA TYR A 98 6.83 1.39 -9.37
C TYR A 98 8.09 0.62 -8.97
N TYR A 99 8.97 0.35 -9.93
CA TYR A 99 10.22 -0.37 -9.67
C TYR A 99 11.47 0.51 -9.83
N VAL A 100 11.29 1.81 -10.07
CA VAL A 100 12.34 2.85 -10.03
C VAL A 100 11.82 4.10 -9.35
N ASN A 101 12.69 5.03 -9.00
CA ASN A 101 12.29 6.36 -8.53
C ASN A 101 11.94 7.25 -9.73
N GLY A 102 11.00 8.18 -9.54
CA GLY A 102 10.66 9.12 -10.59
C GLY A 102 9.55 10.08 -10.22
N ARG A 103 9.01 10.73 -11.24
CA ARG A 103 7.94 11.71 -11.13
C ARG A 103 6.88 11.44 -12.17
N VAL A 104 5.66 11.82 -11.85
CA VAL A 104 4.51 11.77 -12.75
C VAL A 104 4.00 13.20 -13.01
N PRO A 105 3.38 13.44 -14.18
CA PRO A 105 2.76 14.74 -14.45
C PRO A 105 1.51 14.96 -13.61
N GLN A 106 1.04 16.19 -13.54
CA GLN A 106 -0.26 16.52 -12.96
C GLN A 106 -1.36 15.66 -13.64
N PRO A 107 -2.37 15.18 -12.89
CA PRO A 107 -2.70 15.47 -11.50
C PRO A 107 -1.98 14.57 -10.47
N GLY A 108 -1.04 13.75 -10.86
CA GLY A 108 -0.29 12.89 -9.98
C GLY A 108 -0.97 11.56 -9.66
N ILE A 109 -0.44 10.88 -8.67
CA ILE A 109 -0.91 9.57 -8.22
C ILE A 109 -1.35 9.62 -6.76
N MET A 110 -2.28 8.74 -6.39
CA MET A 110 -2.51 8.41 -4.98
C MET A 110 -1.54 7.31 -4.56
N ILE A 111 -0.98 7.44 -3.36
CA ILE A 111 -0.19 6.37 -2.76
C ILE A 111 -1.17 5.38 -2.10
N LEU A 112 -1.09 4.13 -2.51
CA LEU A 112 -1.85 3.03 -1.89
C LEU A 112 -1.04 2.30 -0.84
N GLY A 113 0.26 2.27 -1.00
CA GLY A 113 1.13 1.57 -0.06
C GLY A 113 2.57 1.50 -0.52
N ARG A 114 3.32 0.65 0.17
CA ARG A 114 4.75 0.45 -0.10
C ARG A 114 5.09 -1.03 -0.09
N ILE A 115 5.79 -1.46 -1.12
CA ILE A 115 6.31 -2.82 -1.23
C ILE A 115 7.53 -2.96 -0.32
N SER A 116 7.50 -3.96 0.54
CA SER A 116 8.65 -4.50 1.25
C SER A 116 9.12 -5.76 0.52
N GLY A 117 10.40 -5.85 0.25
CA GLY A 117 10.96 -6.95 -0.52
C GLY A 117 11.53 -6.50 -1.86
N ASP A 118 11.81 -7.45 -2.72
CA ASP A 118 12.51 -7.20 -3.98
C ASP A 118 11.55 -6.84 -5.10
N VAL A 119 11.28 -5.55 -5.26
CA VAL A 119 10.43 -5.04 -6.34
C VAL A 119 11.09 -5.19 -7.72
N SER A 120 12.40 -5.46 -7.77
CA SER A 120 13.14 -5.61 -9.03
C SER A 120 12.65 -6.80 -9.88
N ILE A 121 11.89 -7.73 -9.30
CA ILE A 121 11.24 -8.79 -10.08
C ILE A 121 10.35 -8.23 -11.19
N PHE A 122 9.84 -7.00 -11.02
CA PHE A 122 9.01 -6.32 -12.01
C PHE A 122 9.82 -5.46 -13.00
N ASP A 123 11.12 -5.29 -12.78
CA ASP A 123 12.00 -4.52 -13.66
C ASP A 123 12.42 -5.35 -14.88
N ARG A 124 11.44 -5.64 -15.70
CA ARG A 124 11.64 -6.32 -16.99
C ARG A 124 10.55 -5.87 -17.96
N PRO A 125 10.84 -5.87 -19.27
CA PRO A 125 9.84 -5.51 -20.27
C PRO A 125 8.71 -6.54 -20.33
N GLY A 126 7.61 -6.11 -20.92
CA GLY A 126 6.49 -6.99 -21.22
C GLY A 126 5.42 -7.04 -20.12
N PRO A 127 4.31 -7.69 -20.46
CA PRO A 127 3.18 -7.80 -19.54
C PRO A 127 3.42 -8.86 -18.47
N VAL A 128 2.68 -8.73 -17.37
CA VAL A 128 2.62 -9.72 -16.31
C VAL A 128 1.23 -9.74 -15.70
N THR A 129 0.74 -10.92 -15.40
CA THR A 129 -0.49 -11.08 -14.63
C THR A 129 -0.12 -11.25 -13.15
N VAL A 130 -0.71 -10.44 -12.31
CA VAL A 130 -0.49 -10.52 -10.85
C VAL A 130 -1.78 -10.93 -10.15
N ARG A 131 -1.62 -11.71 -9.08
CA ARG A 131 -2.68 -11.99 -8.13
C ARG A 131 -2.44 -11.18 -6.87
N VAL A 132 -3.47 -10.46 -6.43
CA VAL A 132 -3.42 -9.63 -5.25
C VAL A 132 -4.32 -10.24 -4.18
N GLU A 133 -3.75 -10.50 -3.00
CA GLU A 133 -4.45 -11.16 -1.90
C GLU A 133 -4.19 -10.44 -0.59
N LEU A 134 -5.22 -10.36 0.25
CA LEU A 134 -5.06 -9.88 1.62
C LEU A 134 -4.29 -10.91 2.45
N ILE A 135 -3.32 -10.45 3.23
CA ILE A 135 -2.61 -11.28 4.22
C ILE A 135 -3.34 -11.15 5.55
N LYS A 136 -3.76 -12.26 6.05
CA LYS A 136 -4.43 -12.35 7.36
C LYS A 136 -3.49 -12.82 8.45
#